data_7200488a9a28daa121a17fc245b7a93b
#
_entry.id   7200488a9a28daa121a17fc245b7a93b
#
_cell.length_a   1.000
_cell.length_b   1.000
_cell.length_c   1.000
_cell.angle_alpha   90.00
_cell.angle_beta   90.00
_cell.angle_gamma   90.00
#
_symmetry.space_group_name_H-M   'P 1'
#
loop_
_entity.id
_entity.type
_entity.pdbx_description
1 polymer ?
#
loop_
_entity_poly.entity_id
_entity_poly.type
_entity_poly.pdbx_seq_one_letter_code
_entity_poly.pdbx_strand_id
1 'polypeptide(L)'
;MCIRDRYDAQQDIYMDMLSELEGAVGQISGNSSMGNSDVIFGGNATKWKAWGNSMMLRLAMRMTKADAASAQAWAVKAISAGTMTSNDHIAMIAHTDGPEGINKNGHGEVFQVDSNARMSKTMEMHLTGDPRMDVLFEPGSASGGVQAGMPNGSSLSLIHI
;
A
#
# COMPACT_ATOMS: atom_id res chain seq x y z
N MET A 1 20.76 21.46 -6.09
CA MET A 1 21.64 21.01 -4.99
C MET A 1 21.75 19.50 -5.11
N CYS A 2 22.90 18.99 -5.57
CA CYS A 2 23.11 17.53 -5.63
C CYS A 2 23.51 17.08 -4.22
N ILE A 3 22.60 16.47 -3.50
CA ILE A 3 22.92 15.81 -2.24
C ILE A 3 23.68 14.54 -2.61
N ARG A 4 24.99 14.56 -2.41
CA ARG A 4 25.82 13.34 -2.43
C ARG A 4 25.77 12.74 -1.05
N ASP A 5 24.68 12.05 -0.77
CA ASP A 5 24.54 11.36 0.49
C ASP A 5 25.23 10.00 0.45
N ARG A 6 25.63 9.51 1.61
CA ARG A 6 26.22 8.19 1.76
C ARG A 6 25.10 7.15 1.66
N TYR A 7 25.32 6.08 0.95
CA TYR A 7 24.44 4.91 0.97
C TYR A 7 24.71 4.09 2.22
N ASP A 8 23.67 3.87 3.02
CA ASP A 8 23.73 2.97 4.17
C ASP A 8 23.46 1.53 3.77
N ALA A 9 23.97 0.58 4.53
CA ALA A 9 23.69 -0.83 4.29
C ALA A 9 22.20 -1.11 4.53
N GLN A 10 21.59 -1.91 3.67
CA GLN A 10 20.16 -2.24 3.77
C GLN A 10 19.79 -2.84 5.13
N GLN A 11 20.68 -3.62 5.71
CA GLN A 11 20.48 -4.19 7.04
C GLN A 11 20.32 -3.11 8.11
N ASP A 12 21.19 -2.10 8.10
CA ASP A 12 21.15 -0.99 9.05
C ASP A 12 19.87 -0.19 8.93
N ILE A 13 19.43 0.07 7.68
CA ILE A 13 18.16 0.76 7.40
C ILE A 13 16.97 -0.03 7.99
N TYR A 14 16.92 -1.34 7.80
CA TYR A 14 15.82 -2.15 8.32
C TYR A 14 15.81 -2.18 9.86
N MET A 15 16.98 -2.30 10.49
CA MET A 15 17.09 -2.30 11.94
C MET A 15 16.70 -0.94 12.54
N ASP A 16 17.08 0.14 11.89
CA ASP A 16 16.72 1.50 12.29
C ASP A 16 15.20 1.72 12.19
N MET A 17 14.58 1.37 11.04
CA MET A 17 13.13 1.44 10.86
C MET A 17 12.36 0.64 11.92
N LEU A 18 12.83 -0.56 12.28
CA LEU A 18 12.20 -1.39 13.31
C LEU A 18 12.32 -0.75 14.70
N SER A 19 13.49 -0.19 15.03
CA SER A 19 13.74 0.50 16.28
C SER A 19 12.91 1.78 16.42
N GLU A 20 12.82 2.58 15.35
CA GLU A 20 11.98 3.78 15.32
C GLU A 20 10.49 3.47 15.48
N LEU A 21 10.01 2.45 14.77
CA LEU A 21 8.60 1.99 14.90
C LEU A 21 8.29 1.53 16.33
N GLU A 22 9.19 0.77 16.94
CA GLU A 22 9.02 0.33 18.32
C GLU A 22 8.97 1.52 19.27
N GLY A 23 9.90 2.46 19.14
CA GLY A 23 9.94 3.69 19.95
C GLY A 23 8.69 4.52 19.77
N ALA A 24 8.23 4.70 18.53
CA ALA A 24 7.01 5.45 18.22
C ALA A 24 5.77 4.79 18.81
N VAL A 25 5.61 3.47 18.63
CA VAL A 25 4.47 2.71 19.20
C VAL A 25 4.48 2.78 20.73
N GLY A 26 5.66 2.72 21.35
CA GLY A 26 5.84 2.84 22.80
C GLY A 26 5.41 4.20 23.37
N GLN A 27 5.54 5.26 22.58
CA GLN A 27 5.16 6.63 22.99
C GLN A 27 3.65 6.89 22.86
N ILE A 28 2.91 6.10 22.10
CA ILE A 28 1.48 6.31 21.94
C ILE A 28 0.78 5.99 23.26
N SER A 29 0.11 6.98 23.85
CA SER A 29 -0.64 6.85 25.10
C SER A 29 -1.98 7.54 24.99
N GLY A 30 -3.08 6.80 25.23
CA GLY A 30 -4.44 7.35 25.11
C GLY A 30 -4.79 7.79 23.67
N ASN A 31 -6.04 8.18 23.48
CA ASN A 31 -6.48 8.74 22.21
C ASN A 31 -5.96 10.17 22.03
N SER A 32 -5.58 10.51 20.80
CA SER A 32 -5.13 11.85 20.47
C SER A 32 -6.29 12.84 20.46
N SER A 33 -6.03 14.05 20.97
CA SER A 33 -6.94 15.19 20.82
C SER A 33 -7.06 15.71 19.39
N MET A 34 -6.25 15.20 18.47
CA MET A 34 -6.27 15.59 17.05
C MET A 34 -7.61 15.25 16.37
N GLY A 35 -8.32 14.23 16.84
CA GLY A 35 -9.65 13.88 16.33
C GLY A 35 -9.68 13.82 14.80
N ASN A 36 -10.52 14.66 14.19
CA ASN A 36 -10.70 14.71 12.73
C ASN A 36 -9.44 15.17 11.92
N SER A 37 -8.44 15.73 12.58
CA SER A 37 -7.16 16.05 11.92
C SER A 37 -6.34 14.79 11.64
N ASP A 38 -6.60 13.70 12.36
CA ASP A 38 -6.11 12.37 12.00
C ASP A 38 -7.09 11.72 10.99
N VAL A 39 -6.80 11.90 9.73
CA VAL A 39 -7.63 11.42 8.61
C VAL A 39 -7.63 9.90 8.42
N ILE A 40 -6.81 9.16 9.17
CA ILE A 40 -6.69 7.70 9.05
C ILE A 40 -7.53 7.00 10.12
N PHE A 41 -7.28 7.29 11.38
CA PHE A 41 -7.91 6.60 12.50
C PHE A 41 -8.68 7.52 13.48
N GLY A 42 -8.79 8.81 13.16
CA GLY A 42 -9.52 9.77 13.99
C GLY A 42 -8.93 9.94 15.40
N GLY A 43 -7.63 9.79 15.56
CA GLY A 43 -6.93 9.89 16.84
C GLY A 43 -7.00 8.62 17.70
N ASN A 44 -7.42 7.49 17.14
CA ASN A 44 -7.54 6.21 17.87
C ASN A 44 -6.17 5.58 18.12
N ALA A 45 -5.68 5.68 19.35
CA ALA A 45 -4.36 5.16 19.76
C ALA A 45 -4.22 3.64 19.59
N THR A 46 -5.29 2.88 19.85
CA THR A 46 -5.25 1.41 19.72
C THR A 46 -5.04 0.98 18.28
N LYS A 47 -5.73 1.64 17.36
CA LYS A 47 -5.55 1.37 15.92
C LYS A 47 -4.17 1.76 15.44
N TRP A 48 -3.64 2.90 15.88
CA TRP A 48 -2.27 3.33 15.56
C TRP A 48 -1.21 2.34 16.07
N LYS A 49 -1.36 1.85 17.31
CA LYS A 49 -0.47 0.80 17.85
C LYS A 49 -0.53 -0.48 17.02
N ALA A 50 -1.73 -0.97 16.73
CA ALA A 50 -1.90 -2.18 15.92
C ALA A 50 -1.31 -2.01 14.51
N TRP A 51 -1.46 -0.83 13.90
CA TRP A 51 -0.86 -0.51 12.62
C TRP A 51 0.67 -0.51 12.68
N GLY A 52 1.26 0.17 13.67
CA GLY A 52 2.72 0.21 13.86
C GLY A 52 3.31 -1.18 14.09
N ASN A 53 2.68 -2.00 14.94
CA ASN A 53 3.08 -3.40 15.16
C ASN A 53 2.97 -4.24 13.86
N SER A 54 1.94 -4.01 13.04
CA SER A 54 1.81 -4.69 11.76
C SER A 54 2.89 -4.27 10.76
N MET A 55 3.32 -3.02 10.80
CA MET A 55 4.46 -2.55 9.99
C MET A 55 5.77 -3.17 10.46
N MET A 56 6.00 -3.31 11.77
CA MET A 56 7.16 -4.05 12.28
C MET A 56 7.15 -5.51 11.83
N LEU A 57 6.00 -6.19 11.90
CA LEU A 57 5.86 -7.56 11.38
C LEU A 57 6.18 -7.64 9.89
N ARG A 58 5.68 -6.70 9.09
CA ARG A 58 5.94 -6.64 7.65
C ARG A 58 7.43 -6.47 7.34
N LEU A 59 8.13 -5.60 8.06
CA LEU A 59 9.57 -5.42 7.91
C LEU A 59 10.34 -6.68 8.33
N ALA A 60 9.99 -7.28 9.47
CA ALA A 60 10.59 -8.52 9.94
C ALA A 60 10.46 -9.65 8.89
N MET A 61 9.28 -9.83 8.30
CA MET A 61 9.06 -10.84 7.27
C MET A 61 9.89 -10.63 6.00
N ARG A 62 10.27 -9.39 5.70
CA ARG A 62 11.17 -9.11 4.57
C ARG A 62 12.62 -9.50 4.84
N MET A 63 13.01 -9.60 6.09
CA MET A 63 14.37 -9.95 6.50
C MET A 63 14.61 -11.48 6.59
N THR A 64 13.60 -12.31 6.44
CA THR A 64 13.64 -13.76 6.68
C THR A 64 14.76 -14.50 5.94
N LYS A 65 15.14 -14.03 4.73
CA LYS A 65 16.22 -14.63 3.94
C LYS A 65 17.60 -14.04 4.23
N ALA A 66 17.65 -12.81 4.74
CA ALA A 66 18.90 -12.11 4.99
C ALA A 66 19.38 -12.32 6.43
N ASP A 67 18.47 -12.25 7.39
CA ASP A 67 18.73 -12.45 8.82
C ASP A 67 17.50 -13.09 9.48
N ALA A 68 17.44 -14.41 9.44
CA ALA A 68 16.30 -15.18 9.96
C ALA A 68 16.14 -15.04 11.48
N ALA A 69 17.22 -14.87 12.22
CA ALA A 69 17.17 -14.77 13.68
C ALA A 69 16.54 -13.44 14.12
N SER A 70 17.00 -12.32 13.57
CA SER A 70 16.41 -11.00 13.82
C SER A 70 14.97 -10.93 13.29
N ALA A 71 14.70 -11.49 12.12
CA ALA A 71 13.35 -11.56 11.57
C ALA A 71 12.38 -12.27 12.51
N GLN A 72 12.76 -13.42 13.06
CA GLN A 72 11.95 -14.16 14.01
C GLN A 72 11.73 -13.38 15.31
N ALA A 73 12.78 -12.79 15.87
CA ALA A 73 12.69 -12.03 17.12
C ALA A 73 11.71 -10.83 16.97
N TRP A 74 11.84 -10.06 15.91
CA TRP A 74 10.98 -8.93 15.64
C TRP A 74 9.55 -9.34 15.29
N ALA A 75 9.35 -10.44 14.54
CA ALA A 75 8.02 -10.95 14.23
C ALA A 75 7.27 -11.39 15.49
N VAL A 76 7.91 -12.15 16.38
CA VAL A 76 7.33 -12.59 17.66
C VAL A 76 6.97 -11.39 18.52
N LYS A 77 7.86 -10.38 18.60
CA LYS A 77 7.64 -9.15 19.36
C LYS A 77 6.41 -8.38 18.82
N ALA A 78 6.35 -8.18 17.52
CA ALA A 78 5.25 -7.46 16.87
C ALA A 78 3.90 -8.16 17.08
N ILE A 79 3.84 -9.48 16.90
CA ILE A 79 2.62 -10.28 17.10
C ILE A 79 2.16 -10.21 18.54
N SER A 80 3.09 -10.38 19.50
CA SER A 80 2.78 -10.34 20.94
C SER A 80 2.27 -8.96 21.39
N ALA A 81 2.73 -7.87 20.74
CA ALA A 81 2.29 -6.52 21.03
C ALA A 81 0.89 -6.19 20.43
N GLY A 82 0.38 -7.04 19.56
CA GLY A 82 -0.94 -6.91 18.91
C GLY A 82 -0.87 -6.21 17.56
N THR A 83 -1.09 -6.99 16.51
CA THR A 83 -1.18 -6.52 15.11
C THR A 83 -2.62 -6.28 14.68
N MET A 84 -2.82 -5.72 13.49
CA MET A 84 -4.14 -5.62 12.88
C MET A 84 -4.68 -7.02 12.53
N THR A 85 -5.89 -7.33 12.99
CA THR A 85 -6.51 -8.66 12.84
C THR A 85 -7.87 -8.62 12.14
N SER A 86 -8.40 -7.43 11.86
CA SER A 86 -9.69 -7.26 11.18
C SER A 86 -9.66 -6.10 10.20
N ASN A 87 -10.64 -6.07 9.29
CA ASN A 87 -10.83 -4.97 8.35
C ASN A 87 -11.19 -3.64 9.04
N ASP A 88 -11.65 -3.66 10.29
CA ASP A 88 -11.92 -2.44 11.07
C ASP A 88 -10.66 -1.64 11.40
N HIS A 89 -9.49 -2.27 11.24
CA HIS A 89 -8.19 -1.64 11.45
C HIS A 89 -7.54 -1.15 10.15
N ILE A 90 -8.25 -1.17 9.02
CA ILE A 90 -7.68 -0.70 7.73
C ILE A 90 -7.28 0.77 7.86
N ALA A 91 -6.01 1.05 7.59
CA ALA A 91 -5.49 2.41 7.44
C ALA A 91 -5.90 2.94 6.05
N MET A 92 -6.99 3.68 6.00
CA MET A 92 -7.57 4.18 4.77
C MET A 92 -7.86 5.66 4.88
N ILE A 93 -7.48 6.41 3.86
CA ILE A 93 -7.85 7.82 3.70
C ILE A 93 -9.07 7.86 2.78
N ALA A 94 -10.16 8.43 3.27
CA ALA A 94 -11.34 8.69 2.43
C ALA A 94 -11.01 9.80 1.43
N HIS A 95 -11.09 9.49 0.15
CA HIS A 95 -10.95 10.48 -0.92
C HIS A 95 -12.28 11.17 -1.19
N THR A 96 -12.22 12.43 -1.61
CA THR A 96 -13.39 13.24 -1.97
C THR A 96 -13.46 13.43 -3.47
N ASP A 97 -14.66 13.30 -4.02
CA ASP A 97 -14.97 13.75 -5.36
C ASP A 97 -15.26 15.26 -5.35
N GLY A 98 -14.88 15.93 -6.41
CA GLY A 98 -15.22 17.33 -6.59
C GLY A 98 -14.09 18.16 -7.21
N PRO A 99 -14.43 19.29 -7.85
CA PRO A 99 -13.47 20.13 -8.57
C PRO A 99 -12.39 20.74 -7.66
N GLU A 100 -12.75 20.95 -6.39
CA GLU A 100 -11.86 21.51 -5.35
C GLU A 100 -11.17 20.41 -4.50
N GLY A 101 -11.22 19.17 -4.95
CA GLY A 101 -10.81 18.02 -4.15
C GLY A 101 -9.37 18.07 -3.69
N ILE A 102 -9.15 18.62 -2.48
CA ILE A 102 -7.85 18.67 -1.81
C ILE A 102 -7.33 17.24 -1.52
N ASN A 103 -8.24 16.28 -1.47
CA ASN A 103 -7.94 14.88 -1.11
C ASN A 103 -8.40 13.92 -2.21
N LYS A 104 -8.16 14.25 -3.47
CA LYS A 104 -8.46 13.36 -4.59
C LYS A 104 -7.46 12.22 -4.67
N ASN A 105 -7.93 11.06 -5.13
CA ASN A 105 -7.05 9.99 -5.53
C ASN A 105 -6.41 10.31 -6.89
N GLY A 106 -5.11 10.58 -6.91
CA GLY A 106 -4.39 10.92 -8.13
C GLY A 106 -4.48 9.86 -9.23
N HIS A 107 -4.57 8.56 -8.88
CA HIS A 107 -4.82 7.51 -9.86
C HIS A 107 -6.22 7.63 -10.46
N GLY A 108 -7.23 7.89 -9.64
CA GLY A 108 -8.60 8.11 -10.13
C GLY A 108 -8.69 9.30 -11.08
N GLU A 109 -7.99 10.39 -10.81
CA GLU A 109 -7.93 11.54 -11.73
C GLU A 109 -7.29 11.20 -13.07
N VAL A 110 -6.16 10.46 -13.05
CA VAL A 110 -5.52 10.01 -14.29
C VAL A 110 -6.47 9.15 -15.12
N PHE A 111 -7.21 8.23 -14.48
CA PHE A 111 -8.19 7.40 -15.20
C PHE A 111 -9.38 8.19 -15.76
N GLN A 112 -9.75 9.30 -15.12
CA GLN A 112 -10.84 10.16 -15.61
C GLN A 112 -10.44 11.00 -16.83
N VAL A 113 -9.20 11.48 -16.88
CA VAL A 113 -8.72 12.39 -17.93
C VAL A 113 -7.90 11.69 -19.00
N ASP A 114 -7.25 10.58 -18.68
CA ASP A 114 -6.44 9.79 -19.59
C ASP A 114 -7.05 8.41 -19.81
N SER A 115 -7.79 8.30 -20.91
CA SER A 115 -8.40 7.02 -21.33
C SER A 115 -7.38 5.97 -21.79
N ASN A 116 -6.07 6.25 -21.72
CA ASN A 116 -5.02 5.36 -22.20
C ASN A 116 -4.54 4.34 -21.14
N ALA A 117 -4.89 4.55 -19.86
CA ALA A 117 -4.56 3.59 -18.82
C ALA A 117 -5.32 2.27 -19.06
N ARG A 118 -4.59 1.17 -19.15
CA ARG A 118 -5.11 -0.18 -19.43
C ARG A 118 -4.44 -1.22 -18.56
N MET A 119 -5.16 -2.32 -18.31
CA MET A 119 -4.57 -3.51 -17.73
C MET A 119 -3.44 -4.02 -18.61
N SER A 120 -2.30 -4.40 -18.02
CA SER A 120 -1.22 -5.02 -18.77
C SER A 120 -1.54 -6.47 -19.12
N LYS A 121 -0.96 -6.98 -20.21
CA LYS A 121 -1.06 -8.41 -20.58
C LYS A 121 -0.52 -9.33 -19.47
N THR A 122 0.52 -8.92 -18.78
CA THR A 122 1.08 -9.64 -17.64
C THR A 122 0.06 -9.76 -16.50
N MET A 123 -0.67 -8.69 -16.18
CA MET A 123 -1.71 -8.74 -15.15
C MET A 123 -2.85 -9.66 -15.54
N GLU A 124 -3.32 -9.60 -16.79
CA GLU A 124 -4.32 -10.53 -17.32
C GLU A 124 -3.89 -11.99 -17.14
N MET A 125 -2.65 -12.32 -17.51
CA MET A 125 -2.12 -13.68 -17.37
C MET A 125 -2.13 -14.17 -15.91
N HIS A 126 -1.79 -13.30 -14.97
CA HIS A 126 -1.79 -13.64 -13.55
C HIS A 126 -3.19 -13.75 -12.94
N LEU A 127 -4.16 -13.04 -13.49
CA LEU A 127 -5.54 -13.04 -13.01
C LEU A 127 -6.46 -14.01 -13.79
N THR A 128 -5.97 -14.64 -14.85
CA THR A 128 -6.78 -15.62 -15.60
C THR A 128 -7.25 -16.75 -14.68
N GLY A 129 -8.56 -16.90 -14.56
CA GLY A 129 -9.20 -17.87 -13.66
C GLY A 129 -9.32 -17.41 -12.19
N ASP A 130 -8.87 -16.21 -11.86
CA ASP A 130 -9.04 -15.62 -10.53
C ASP A 130 -10.33 -14.76 -10.50
N PRO A 131 -11.26 -15.00 -9.55
CA PRO A 131 -12.53 -14.26 -9.47
C PRO A 131 -12.35 -12.78 -9.18
N ARG A 132 -11.17 -12.34 -8.71
CA ARG A 132 -10.86 -10.92 -8.52
C ARG A 132 -10.73 -10.15 -9.83
N MET A 133 -10.52 -10.83 -10.95
CA MET A 133 -10.43 -10.17 -12.25
C MET A 133 -11.69 -9.39 -12.57
N ASP A 134 -12.86 -9.96 -12.32
CA ASP A 134 -14.17 -9.33 -12.58
C ASP A 134 -14.46 -8.13 -11.64
N VAL A 135 -13.81 -8.11 -10.47
CA VAL A 135 -13.93 -6.99 -9.50
C VAL A 135 -12.98 -5.85 -9.83
N LEU A 136 -11.80 -6.16 -10.37
CA LEU A 136 -10.73 -5.18 -10.58
C LEU A 136 -10.78 -4.55 -11.98
N PHE A 137 -11.32 -5.24 -12.96
CA PHE A 137 -11.28 -4.82 -14.36
C PHE A 137 -12.60 -5.08 -15.07
N GLU A 138 -13.12 -4.04 -15.69
CA GLU A 138 -14.31 -4.16 -16.53
C GLU A 138 -13.95 -4.72 -17.92
N PRO A 139 -14.87 -5.45 -18.57
CA PRO A 139 -14.72 -5.88 -19.95
C PRO A 139 -14.61 -4.68 -20.90
N GLY A 140 -13.62 -4.68 -21.77
CA GLY A 140 -13.40 -3.59 -22.72
C GLY A 140 -14.27 -3.72 -23.97
N SER A 141 -14.89 -2.63 -24.41
CA SER A 141 -15.65 -2.61 -25.68
C SER A 141 -14.77 -2.94 -26.89
N ALA A 142 -13.52 -2.44 -26.90
CA ALA A 142 -12.56 -2.71 -27.98
C ALA A 142 -12.08 -4.18 -28.05
N SER A 143 -12.23 -4.93 -26.96
CA SER A 143 -11.88 -6.36 -26.90
C SER A 143 -13.10 -7.28 -27.09
N GLY A 144 -14.19 -6.75 -27.61
CA GLY A 144 -15.42 -7.53 -27.85
C GLY A 144 -16.18 -7.94 -26.59
N GLY A 145 -16.05 -7.16 -25.51
CA GLY A 145 -16.74 -7.43 -24.25
C GLY A 145 -16.03 -8.44 -23.35
N VAL A 146 -14.74 -8.66 -23.56
CA VAL A 146 -13.90 -9.48 -22.68
C VAL A 146 -12.82 -8.64 -22.02
N GLN A 147 -12.33 -9.09 -20.88
CA GLN A 147 -11.18 -8.48 -20.23
C GLN A 147 -9.91 -8.87 -20.97
N ALA A 148 -9.22 -7.89 -21.53
CA ALA A 148 -7.99 -8.11 -22.27
C ALA A 148 -6.91 -7.11 -21.87
N GLY A 149 -5.75 -7.62 -21.52
CA GLY A 149 -4.58 -6.81 -21.16
C GLY A 149 -3.78 -6.41 -22.39
N MET A 150 -3.25 -5.19 -22.36
CA MET A 150 -2.40 -4.65 -23.41
C MET A 150 -0.96 -5.13 -23.26
N PRO A 151 -0.31 -5.65 -24.33
CA PRO A 151 1.11 -5.99 -24.28
C PRO A 151 1.97 -4.74 -24.03
N ASN A 152 3.04 -4.88 -23.26
CA ASN A 152 3.99 -3.80 -23.04
C ASN A 152 4.65 -3.37 -24.35
N GLY A 153 4.82 -2.07 -24.54
CA GLY A 153 5.44 -1.51 -25.75
C GLY A 153 4.51 -1.43 -26.96
N SER A 154 3.23 -1.79 -26.83
CA SER A 154 2.25 -1.58 -27.90
C SER A 154 1.93 -0.08 -28.06
N SER A 155 1.86 0.38 -29.29
CA SER A 155 1.40 1.73 -29.60
C SER A 155 -0.11 1.84 -29.42
N LEU A 156 -0.58 2.90 -28.76
CA LEU A 156 -2.01 3.20 -28.62
C LEU A 156 -2.72 3.45 -29.97
N SER A 157 -1.95 3.78 -31.00
CA SER A 157 -2.51 3.97 -32.35
C SER A 157 -3.07 2.69 -32.98
N LEU A 158 -2.73 1.51 -32.44
CA LEU A 158 -3.30 0.22 -32.87
C LEU A 158 -4.66 -0.10 -32.23
N ILE A 159 -5.11 0.69 -31.28
CA ILE A 159 -6.40 0.48 -30.58
C ILE A 159 -7.58 1.15 -31.30
N HIS A 160 -7.30 1.98 -32.31
CA HIS A 160 -8.30 2.67 -33.11
C HIS A 160 -8.66 1.98 -34.44
N ILE A 161 -8.34 0.70 -34.58
CA ILE A 161 -8.75 -0.09 -35.73
C ILE A 161 -9.91 -1.01 -35.38
#